data_6d76f67460a7602bb60a06ed1c5b3cab
#
_entry.id   6d76f67460a7602bb60a06ed1c5b3cab
#
_cell.length_a   1.000
_cell.length_b   1.000
_cell.length_c   1.000
_cell.angle_alpha   90.00
_cell.angle_beta   90.00
_cell.angle_gamma   90.00
#
_symmetry.space_group_name_H-M   'P 1'
#
loop_
_entity.id
_entity.type
_entity.pdbx_description
1 polymer ?
#
loop_
_entity_poly.entity_id
_entity_poly.type
_entity_poly.pdbx_seq_one_letter_code
_entity_poly.pdbx_strand_id
1 'polypeptide(L)'
;MGPGSPTYAVRQLRGSLAWELLRARHRLGAALVFASAAVIAIGAYSLPVYEIYKVGEDVSLVPGLDLFSDLNLPLSVIPHWNNTDGGDEIDTSRCFIGIERFIQWCNLLPTGYTTVGLDEHTGLIIDFDTGKCTVSGVSSVTLLRACNPEIFPFGSEFPISKLGSFIYPEKPDVGISVEAWDMAKSAAEIDNLGAVPAEMVRLAKERQQARLRQDWVTADSLRQKITSLGWLVQDTPEGQKIIRQP
;
A
#
# COMPACT_ATOMS: atom_id res chain seq x y z
N MET A 1 -2.21 3.35 -7.21
CA MET A 1 -1.25 3.45 -8.34
C MET A 1 -0.90 2.04 -8.81
N GLY A 2 -0.65 1.84 -10.10
CA GLY A 2 -0.56 0.53 -10.74
C GLY A 2 0.60 0.35 -11.73
N PRO A 3 0.45 -0.55 -12.71
CA PRO A 3 1.49 -0.92 -13.66
C PRO A 3 1.89 0.22 -14.59
N GLY A 4 3.07 0.11 -15.21
CA GLY A 4 3.64 1.08 -16.14
C GLY A 4 5.17 1.12 -16.07
N SER A 5 5.79 2.26 -16.41
CA SER A 5 7.23 2.49 -16.22
C SER A 5 7.49 3.14 -14.87
N PRO A 6 8.33 2.53 -14.01
CA PRO A 6 8.66 3.11 -12.70
C PRO A 6 9.38 4.46 -12.84
N THR A 7 10.34 4.56 -13.74
CA THR A 7 11.11 5.79 -13.99
C THR A 7 10.25 6.93 -14.53
N TYR A 8 9.28 6.59 -15.40
CA TYR A 8 8.29 7.56 -15.87
C TYR A 8 7.40 8.05 -14.71
N ALA A 9 6.90 7.14 -13.87
CA ALA A 9 6.09 7.49 -12.71
C ALA A 9 6.84 8.43 -11.75
N VAL A 10 8.11 8.11 -11.45
CA VAL A 10 8.96 8.98 -10.63
C VAL A 10 9.11 10.37 -11.25
N ARG A 11 9.39 10.43 -12.56
CA ARG A 11 9.59 11.71 -13.26
C ARG A 11 8.33 12.59 -13.23
N GLN A 12 7.16 11.99 -13.38
CA GLN A 12 5.89 12.74 -13.43
C GLN A 12 5.38 13.16 -12.03
N LEU A 13 5.65 12.36 -11.01
CA LEU A 13 5.10 12.60 -9.67
C LEU A 13 6.02 13.38 -8.76
N ARG A 14 7.33 13.30 -8.95
CA ARG A 14 8.29 14.01 -8.10
C ARG A 14 8.05 15.52 -8.11
N GLY A 15 7.84 16.10 -6.92
CA GLY A 15 7.55 17.53 -6.75
C GLY A 15 6.18 17.97 -7.28
N SER A 16 5.29 17.03 -7.63
CA SER A 16 3.94 17.37 -8.07
C SER A 16 2.99 17.49 -6.89
N LEU A 17 2.00 18.39 -7.02
CA LEU A 17 0.91 18.52 -6.05
C LEU A 17 0.16 17.18 -5.84
N ALA A 18 0.03 16.37 -6.89
CA ALA A 18 -0.62 15.06 -6.80
C ALA A 18 0.12 14.11 -5.86
N TRP A 19 1.46 14.12 -5.87
CA TRP A 19 2.28 13.31 -4.97
C TRP A 19 2.17 13.81 -3.52
N GLU A 20 2.20 15.12 -3.32
CA GLU A 20 2.04 15.70 -1.99
C GLU A 20 0.66 15.44 -1.40
N LEU A 21 -0.41 15.56 -2.21
CA LEU A 21 -1.77 15.21 -1.80
C LEU A 21 -1.91 13.75 -1.40
N LEU A 22 -1.28 12.82 -2.13
CA LEU A 22 -1.28 11.40 -1.79
C LEU A 22 -0.62 11.18 -0.42
N ARG A 23 0.54 11.79 -0.16
CA ARG A 23 1.24 11.73 1.13
C ARG A 23 0.39 12.35 2.24
N ALA A 24 -0.20 13.53 2.00
CA ALA A 24 -1.07 14.20 2.96
C ALA A 24 -2.29 13.34 3.33
N ARG A 25 -2.97 12.76 2.33
CA ARG A 25 -4.11 11.86 2.57
C ARG A 25 -3.71 10.64 3.39
N HIS A 26 -2.54 10.06 3.13
CA HIS A 26 -2.02 8.96 3.94
C HIS A 26 -1.80 9.38 5.39
N ARG A 27 -1.19 10.54 5.62
CA ARG A 27 -0.98 11.09 6.98
C ARG A 27 -2.29 11.41 7.70
N LEU A 28 -3.38 11.60 6.97
CA LEU A 28 -4.75 11.77 7.49
C LEU A 28 -5.54 10.44 7.61
N GLY A 29 -4.85 9.28 7.50
CA GLY A 29 -5.42 7.97 7.72
C GLY A 29 -5.92 7.25 6.46
N ALA A 30 -5.70 7.78 5.27
CA ALA A 30 -6.07 7.06 4.05
C ALA A 30 -5.12 5.89 3.77
N ALA A 31 -5.68 4.72 3.45
CA ALA A 31 -4.90 3.58 2.98
C ALA A 31 -4.37 3.83 1.57
N LEU A 32 -3.11 3.43 1.32
CA LEU A 32 -2.48 3.49 0.00
C LEU A 32 -2.29 2.08 -0.55
N VAL A 33 -2.60 1.91 -1.83
CA VAL A 33 -2.37 0.65 -2.54
C VAL A 33 -1.50 0.92 -3.77
N PHE A 34 -0.39 0.19 -3.87
CA PHE A 34 0.54 0.25 -4.99
C PHE A 34 0.71 -1.13 -5.61
N ALA A 35 0.88 -1.18 -6.93
CA ALA A 35 1.12 -2.42 -7.65
C ALA A 35 2.15 -2.22 -8.76
N SER A 36 2.97 -3.26 -9.01
CA SER A 36 3.93 -3.33 -10.12
C SER A 36 4.87 -2.10 -10.16
N ALA A 37 4.92 -1.37 -11.26
CA ALA A 37 5.79 -0.20 -11.44
C ALA A 37 5.63 0.87 -10.36
N ALA A 38 4.42 1.05 -9.83
CA ALA A 38 4.19 2.00 -8.74
C ALA A 38 4.88 1.59 -7.44
N VAL A 39 4.98 0.28 -7.17
CA VAL A 39 5.71 -0.26 -6.02
C VAL A 39 7.20 0.07 -6.10
N ILE A 40 7.78 -0.04 -7.29
CA ILE A 40 9.19 0.33 -7.51
C ILE A 40 9.38 1.84 -7.34
N ALA A 41 8.47 2.62 -7.90
CA ALA A 41 8.59 4.09 -7.91
C ALA A 41 8.55 4.71 -6.52
N ILE A 42 7.80 4.13 -5.55
CA ILE A 42 7.67 4.68 -4.20
C ILE A 42 8.87 4.40 -3.29
N GLY A 43 9.77 3.52 -3.67
CA GLY A 43 11.01 3.25 -2.93
C GLY A 43 11.96 4.45 -2.92
N ALA A 44 12.96 4.39 -2.06
CA ALA A 44 14.04 5.37 -2.03
C ALA A 44 14.85 5.36 -3.34
N TYR A 45 15.09 4.17 -3.86
CA TYR A 45 15.65 3.95 -5.19
C TYR A 45 14.68 3.14 -6.03
N SER A 46 14.49 3.60 -7.26
CA SER A 46 13.65 2.96 -8.28
C SER A 46 14.53 2.13 -9.20
N LEU A 47 14.17 0.88 -9.42
CA LEU A 47 14.82 0.02 -10.40
C LEU A 47 14.38 0.44 -11.81
N PRO A 48 15.30 0.84 -12.72
CA PRO A 48 14.96 1.25 -14.08
C PRO A 48 14.74 0.02 -14.98
N VAL A 49 13.66 -0.73 -14.73
CA VAL A 49 13.39 -2.04 -15.33
C VAL A 49 13.36 -1.98 -16.86
N TYR A 50 12.65 -1.01 -17.43
CA TYR A 50 12.50 -0.93 -18.89
C TYR A 50 13.77 -0.51 -19.60
N GLU A 51 14.54 0.35 -18.97
CA GLU A 51 15.83 0.80 -19.47
C GLU A 51 16.82 -0.38 -19.51
N ILE A 52 16.84 -1.20 -18.48
CA ILE A 52 17.70 -2.40 -18.41
C ILE A 52 17.15 -3.52 -19.29
N TYR A 53 15.89 -3.88 -19.12
CA TYR A 53 15.31 -5.09 -19.73
C TYR A 53 14.98 -4.92 -21.20
N LYS A 54 14.39 -3.77 -21.59
CA LYS A 54 13.90 -3.54 -22.97
C LYS A 54 14.90 -2.78 -23.83
N VAL A 55 15.67 -1.86 -23.24
CA VAL A 55 16.61 -1.01 -24.00
C VAL A 55 18.03 -1.57 -23.93
N GLY A 56 18.36 -2.35 -22.89
CA GLY A 56 19.69 -2.93 -22.72
C GLY A 56 20.69 -1.97 -22.10
N GLU A 57 20.21 -0.99 -21.33
CA GLU A 57 21.09 -0.07 -20.58
C GLU A 57 21.78 -0.79 -19.43
N ASP A 58 22.93 -0.27 -19.03
CA ASP A 58 23.65 -0.73 -17.85
C ASP A 58 22.85 -0.51 -16.57
N VAL A 59 23.11 -1.35 -15.57
CA VAL A 59 22.48 -1.24 -14.25
C VAL A 59 22.89 0.07 -13.58
N SER A 60 21.92 0.84 -13.12
CA SER A 60 22.12 2.13 -12.47
C SER A 60 21.15 2.37 -11.32
N LEU A 61 21.53 3.26 -10.39
CA LEU A 61 20.63 3.74 -9.34
C LEU A 61 19.86 4.96 -9.81
N VAL A 62 18.55 4.87 -9.78
CA VAL A 62 17.65 6.00 -10.04
C VAL A 62 16.94 6.35 -8.72
N PRO A 63 17.04 7.59 -8.22
CA PRO A 63 16.28 7.98 -7.03
C PRO A 63 14.77 7.75 -7.26
N GLY A 64 14.07 7.15 -6.28
CA GLY A 64 12.63 6.94 -6.29
C GLY A 64 11.85 8.13 -5.74
N LEU A 65 10.58 7.95 -5.47
CA LEU A 65 9.71 8.95 -4.82
C LEU A 65 9.91 9.00 -3.31
N ASP A 66 10.56 8.01 -2.75
CA ASP A 66 10.97 7.90 -1.35
C ASP A 66 9.85 8.15 -0.33
N LEU A 67 8.72 7.44 -0.53
CA LEU A 67 7.54 7.55 0.32
C LEU A 67 7.86 7.28 1.80
N PHE A 68 8.81 6.39 2.04
CA PHE A 68 9.10 5.84 3.36
C PHE A 68 10.13 6.67 4.14
N SER A 69 10.79 7.64 3.52
CA SER A 69 11.77 8.51 4.20
C SER A 69 11.15 9.31 5.34
N ASP A 70 9.92 9.76 5.17
CA ASP A 70 9.16 10.46 6.20
C ASP A 70 8.96 9.62 7.48
N LEU A 71 9.09 8.31 7.36
CA LEU A 71 8.91 7.32 8.42
C LEU A 71 10.25 6.71 8.87
N ASN A 72 11.36 7.28 8.43
CA ASN A 72 12.73 6.80 8.67
C ASN A 72 12.94 5.33 8.25
N LEU A 73 12.29 4.92 7.15
CA LEU A 73 12.42 3.59 6.58
C LEU A 73 13.12 3.66 5.20
N PRO A 74 14.41 3.32 5.12
CA PRO A 74 15.17 3.34 3.86
C PRO A 74 14.83 2.09 3.03
N LEU A 75 13.71 2.13 2.30
CA LEU A 75 13.18 0.99 1.56
C LEU A 75 13.30 1.18 0.05
N SER A 76 13.65 0.09 -0.63
CA SER A 76 13.38 -0.11 -2.06
C SER A 76 12.53 -1.35 -2.23
N VAL A 77 11.53 -1.33 -3.11
CA VAL A 77 10.58 -2.44 -3.25
C VAL A 77 10.60 -2.97 -4.68
N ILE A 78 10.75 -4.28 -4.82
CA ILE A 78 10.87 -4.98 -6.10
C ILE A 78 9.73 -6.00 -6.21
N PRO A 79 8.70 -5.73 -7.04
CA PRO A 79 7.64 -6.70 -7.34
C PRO A 79 8.13 -7.73 -8.35
N HIS A 80 7.28 -8.70 -8.69
CA HIS A 80 7.61 -9.77 -9.65
C HIS A 80 8.92 -10.49 -9.29
N TRP A 81 9.11 -10.71 -7.99
CA TRP A 81 10.38 -11.20 -7.46
C TRP A 81 10.74 -12.59 -7.96
N ASN A 82 9.76 -13.46 -8.06
CA ASN A 82 9.84 -14.84 -8.52
C ASN A 82 9.34 -15.02 -9.96
N ASN A 83 9.32 -13.99 -10.79
CA ASN A 83 8.82 -14.09 -12.17
C ASN A 83 9.60 -15.15 -12.97
N THR A 84 8.88 -15.94 -13.76
CA THR A 84 9.41 -17.05 -14.58
C THR A 84 8.93 -16.99 -16.03
N ASP A 85 8.50 -15.82 -16.51
CA ASP A 85 7.98 -15.66 -17.89
C ASP A 85 9.02 -15.97 -18.96
N GLY A 86 10.32 -15.90 -18.63
CA GLY A 86 11.42 -16.26 -19.52
C GLY A 86 11.64 -17.76 -19.71
N GLY A 87 10.93 -18.61 -18.97
CA GLY A 87 11.10 -20.05 -19.02
C GLY A 87 12.49 -20.50 -18.59
N ASP A 88 13.02 -21.55 -19.22
CA ASP A 88 14.35 -22.10 -18.91
C ASP A 88 15.49 -21.33 -19.62
N GLU A 89 15.17 -20.45 -20.56
CA GLU A 89 16.16 -19.78 -21.41
C GLU A 89 16.63 -18.44 -20.85
N ILE A 90 15.72 -17.69 -20.19
CA ILE A 90 15.99 -16.33 -19.72
C ILE A 90 15.53 -16.19 -18.28
N ASP A 91 16.42 -15.81 -17.38
CA ASP A 91 16.06 -15.45 -16.02
C ASP A 91 15.33 -14.11 -15.99
N THR A 92 14.01 -14.16 -15.79
CA THR A 92 13.13 -13.00 -15.63
C THR A 92 12.77 -12.72 -14.16
N SER A 93 13.40 -13.40 -13.23
CA SER A 93 13.23 -13.10 -11.81
C SER A 93 13.68 -11.67 -11.47
N ARG A 94 13.34 -11.20 -10.26
CA ARG A 94 13.71 -9.86 -9.79
C ARG A 94 13.21 -8.74 -10.72
N CYS A 95 11.91 -8.83 -11.04
CA CYS A 95 11.25 -7.86 -11.92
C CYS A 95 11.86 -7.80 -13.32
N PHE A 96 12.00 -8.96 -13.97
CA PHE A 96 12.45 -9.17 -15.36
C PHE A 96 13.93 -8.91 -15.62
N ILE A 97 14.72 -8.43 -14.68
CA ILE A 97 16.15 -8.14 -14.92
C ILE A 97 17.09 -9.32 -14.68
N GLY A 98 16.59 -10.36 -14.02
CA GLY A 98 17.37 -11.53 -13.61
C GLY A 98 18.24 -11.30 -12.37
N ILE A 99 18.69 -12.38 -11.78
CA ILE A 99 19.41 -12.33 -10.49
C ILE A 99 20.77 -11.64 -10.60
N GLU A 100 21.48 -11.81 -11.71
CA GLU A 100 22.83 -11.24 -11.87
C GLU A 100 22.79 -9.71 -11.91
N ARG A 101 21.90 -9.12 -12.71
CA ARG A 101 21.73 -7.67 -12.78
C ARG A 101 21.15 -7.12 -11.49
N PHE A 102 20.28 -7.88 -10.85
CA PHE A 102 19.74 -7.50 -9.55
C PHE A 102 20.84 -7.43 -8.47
N ILE A 103 21.77 -8.38 -8.43
CA ILE A 103 22.92 -8.34 -7.51
C ILE A 103 23.79 -7.09 -7.81
N GLN A 104 24.02 -6.76 -9.08
CA GLN A 104 24.74 -5.54 -9.44
C GLN A 104 24.02 -4.29 -8.92
N TRP A 105 22.68 -4.23 -9.09
CA TRP A 105 21.87 -3.13 -8.57
C TRP A 105 21.92 -3.04 -7.04
N CYS A 106 21.79 -4.16 -6.34
CA CYS A 106 21.90 -4.21 -4.88
C CYS A 106 23.24 -3.69 -4.37
N ASN A 107 24.34 -4.00 -5.08
CA ASN A 107 25.67 -3.55 -4.71
C ASN A 107 25.88 -2.03 -4.88
N LEU A 108 25.04 -1.38 -5.66
CA LEU A 108 25.03 0.09 -5.79
C LEU A 108 24.24 0.76 -4.66
N LEU A 109 23.35 0.05 -3.96
CA LEU A 109 22.57 0.64 -2.87
C LEU A 109 23.48 1.07 -1.71
N PRO A 110 23.22 2.22 -1.10
CA PRO A 110 23.91 2.61 0.12
C PRO A 110 23.68 1.62 1.26
N THR A 111 24.66 1.56 2.18
CA THR A 111 24.50 0.76 3.40
C THR A 111 23.28 1.18 4.23
N GLY A 112 22.61 0.20 4.83
CA GLY A 112 21.43 0.45 5.68
C GLY A 112 20.08 0.38 4.97
N TYR A 113 20.08 0.28 3.63
CA TYR A 113 18.82 0.10 2.89
C TYR A 113 18.30 -1.34 2.98
N THR A 114 16.99 -1.46 3.06
CA THR A 114 16.27 -2.75 2.99
C THR A 114 15.60 -2.85 1.62
N THR A 115 15.89 -3.91 0.87
CA THR A 115 15.14 -4.24 -0.33
C THR A 115 14.04 -5.23 0.03
N VAL A 116 12.81 -4.90 -0.38
CA VAL A 116 11.61 -5.74 -0.17
C VAL A 116 11.25 -6.38 -1.50
N GLY A 117 11.46 -7.68 -1.63
CA GLY A 117 11.03 -8.47 -2.79
C GLY A 117 9.62 -8.99 -2.57
N LEU A 118 8.72 -8.74 -3.52
CA LEU A 118 7.34 -9.23 -3.50
C LEU A 118 7.17 -10.26 -4.61
N ASP A 119 6.88 -11.50 -4.25
CA ASP A 119 6.52 -12.53 -5.23
C ASP A 119 5.24 -12.14 -5.97
N GLU A 120 5.04 -12.74 -7.15
CA GLU A 120 3.81 -12.56 -7.92
C GLU A 120 2.59 -13.01 -7.13
N HIS A 121 1.46 -12.31 -7.31
CA HIS A 121 0.20 -12.53 -6.58
C HIS A 121 0.34 -12.43 -5.05
N THR A 122 1.36 -11.71 -4.59
CA THR A 122 1.66 -11.52 -3.17
C THR A 122 1.82 -10.04 -2.86
N GLY A 123 1.36 -9.64 -1.68
CA GLY A 123 1.45 -8.27 -1.18
C GLY A 123 1.97 -8.22 0.25
N LEU A 124 2.54 -7.08 0.60
CA LEU A 124 2.91 -6.73 1.97
C LEU A 124 1.98 -5.62 2.45
N ILE A 125 1.21 -5.90 3.49
CA ILE A 125 0.42 -4.91 4.21
C ILE A 125 1.30 -4.37 5.33
N ILE A 126 1.52 -3.06 5.33
CA ILE A 126 2.27 -2.36 6.38
C ILE A 126 1.25 -1.52 7.15
N ASP A 127 0.99 -1.90 8.37
CA ASP A 127 0.12 -1.17 9.29
C ASP A 127 0.99 -0.35 10.25
N PHE A 128 1.03 0.94 10.01
CA PHE A 128 1.84 1.86 10.79
C PHE A 128 1.27 2.11 12.19
N ASP A 129 -0.04 1.99 12.39
CA ASP A 129 -0.69 2.23 13.68
C ASP A 129 -0.39 1.09 14.66
N THR A 130 -0.40 -0.15 14.18
CA THR A 130 -0.10 -1.34 14.99
C THR A 130 1.38 -1.72 14.96
N GLY A 131 2.17 -1.13 14.07
CA GLY A 131 3.58 -1.48 13.87
C GLY A 131 3.80 -2.88 13.30
N LYS A 132 2.83 -3.40 12.56
CA LYS A 132 2.82 -4.76 11.99
C LYS A 132 2.93 -4.76 10.47
N CYS A 133 3.60 -5.78 9.97
CA CYS A 133 3.62 -6.15 8.56
C CYS A 133 2.95 -7.52 8.41
N THR A 134 2.07 -7.68 7.41
CA THR A 134 1.38 -8.94 7.12
C THR A 134 1.58 -9.32 5.66
N VAL A 135 1.99 -10.57 5.40
CA VAL A 135 2.11 -11.12 4.04
C VAL A 135 0.77 -11.68 3.60
N SER A 136 0.24 -11.15 2.49
CA SER A 136 -1.05 -11.53 1.92
C SER A 136 -0.88 -12.00 0.48
N GLY A 137 -1.71 -12.95 0.03
CA GLY A 137 -1.66 -13.46 -1.34
C GLY A 137 -1.39 -14.96 -1.39
N VAL A 138 -0.42 -15.42 -2.21
CA VAL A 138 -0.20 -16.86 -2.44
C VAL A 138 1.24 -17.33 -2.24
N SER A 139 2.21 -16.42 -2.12
CA SER A 139 3.63 -16.76 -2.02
C SER A 139 4.34 -15.99 -0.90
N SER A 140 5.51 -15.43 -1.13
CA SER A 140 6.38 -14.93 -0.08
C SER A 140 6.78 -13.47 -0.29
N VAL A 141 7.17 -12.83 0.79
CA VAL A 141 7.91 -11.56 0.80
C VAL A 141 9.34 -11.86 1.26
N THR A 142 10.32 -11.32 0.55
CA THR A 142 11.74 -11.44 0.88
C THR A 142 12.28 -10.08 1.31
N LEU A 143 12.85 -10.01 2.50
CA LEU A 143 13.61 -8.83 2.94
C LEU A 143 15.11 -9.10 2.73
N LEU A 144 15.80 -8.19 2.00
CA LEU A 144 17.25 -8.23 1.85
C LEU A 144 17.90 -7.07 2.58
N ARG A 145 18.86 -7.40 3.45
CA ARG A 145 19.76 -6.44 4.09
C ARG A 145 21.19 -6.90 3.88
N ALA A 146 22.01 -6.04 3.30
CA ALA A 146 23.38 -6.40 2.94
C ALA A 146 23.45 -7.78 2.24
N CYS A 147 22.55 -8.00 1.26
CA CYS A 147 22.41 -9.24 0.48
C CYS A 147 22.03 -10.51 1.28
N ASN A 148 21.67 -10.40 2.55
CA ASN A 148 21.16 -11.53 3.32
C ASN A 148 19.63 -11.60 3.25
N PRO A 149 19.05 -12.65 2.65
CA PRO A 149 17.60 -12.78 2.52
C PRO A 149 16.96 -13.34 3.80
N GLU A 150 15.86 -12.72 4.21
CA GLU A 150 14.91 -13.25 5.21
C GLU A 150 13.56 -13.40 4.52
N ILE A 151 13.01 -14.62 4.48
CA ILE A 151 11.79 -14.94 3.71
C ILE A 151 10.61 -15.11 4.64
N PHE A 152 9.52 -14.44 4.31
CA PHE A 152 8.24 -14.49 5.02
C PHE A 152 7.16 -15.06 4.10
N PRO A 153 6.69 -16.30 4.33
CA PRO A 153 5.65 -16.91 3.51
C PRO A 153 4.28 -16.27 3.76
N PHE A 154 3.33 -16.56 2.87
CA PHE A 154 1.92 -16.18 3.02
C PHE A 154 1.39 -16.43 4.43
N GLY A 155 0.65 -15.48 4.96
CA GLY A 155 0.09 -15.51 6.31
C GLY A 155 1.07 -15.14 7.43
N SER A 156 2.35 -14.91 7.11
CA SER A 156 3.31 -14.42 8.12
C SER A 156 2.98 -13.02 8.58
N GLU A 157 3.18 -12.77 9.87
CA GLU A 157 3.20 -11.45 10.46
C GLU A 157 4.59 -11.18 11.07
N PHE A 158 5.08 -9.95 10.92
CA PHE A 158 6.33 -9.52 11.52
C PHE A 158 6.29 -8.04 11.90
N PRO A 159 7.11 -7.58 12.87
CA PRO A 159 7.11 -6.18 13.28
C PRO A 159 7.74 -5.30 12.20
N ILE A 160 7.25 -4.06 12.09
CA ILE A 160 7.74 -3.05 11.14
C ILE A 160 9.24 -2.74 11.32
N SER A 161 9.78 -2.98 12.53
CA SER A 161 11.21 -2.85 12.83
C SER A 161 12.10 -3.78 11.98
N LYS A 162 11.54 -4.82 11.38
CA LYS A 162 12.22 -5.62 10.34
C LYS A 162 12.44 -4.86 9.04
N LEU A 163 11.72 -3.80 8.78
CA LEU A 163 11.90 -2.93 7.61
C LEU A 163 12.97 -1.85 7.85
N GLY A 164 13.17 -1.43 9.09
CA GLY A 164 14.10 -0.38 9.47
C GLY A 164 13.76 0.26 10.82
N SER A 165 14.45 1.33 11.14
CA SER A 165 14.22 2.12 12.36
C SER A 165 13.02 3.04 12.18
N PHE A 166 11.82 2.46 12.25
CA PHE A 166 10.57 3.19 12.07
C PHE A 166 10.37 4.28 13.11
N ILE A 167 10.08 5.48 12.65
CA ILE A 167 9.79 6.66 13.50
C ILE A 167 8.67 7.44 12.83
N TYR A 168 7.60 7.77 13.57
CA TYR A 168 6.61 8.72 13.10
C TYR A 168 7.19 10.14 13.08
N PRO A 169 6.87 10.96 12.08
CA PRO A 169 7.23 12.37 12.08
C PRO A 169 6.56 13.09 13.25
N GLU A 170 7.27 14.03 13.86
CA GLU A 170 6.77 14.84 14.99
C GLU A 170 5.46 15.59 14.66
N LYS A 171 5.30 16.00 13.40
CA LYS A 171 4.08 16.63 12.89
C LYS A 171 3.61 15.92 11.63
N PRO A 172 2.30 15.75 11.46
CA PRO A 172 1.76 15.00 10.31
C PRO A 172 1.98 15.70 8.97
N ASP A 173 2.23 17.01 8.93
CA ASP A 173 2.45 17.82 7.74
C ASP A 173 3.93 17.98 7.33
N VAL A 174 4.88 17.38 8.07
CA VAL A 174 6.30 17.47 7.74
C VAL A 174 6.58 17.00 6.31
N GLY A 175 7.29 17.84 5.54
CA GLY A 175 7.69 17.54 4.16
C GLY A 175 6.53 17.59 3.15
N ILE A 176 5.40 18.21 3.51
CA ILE A 176 4.23 18.43 2.65
C ILE A 176 3.97 19.93 2.57
N SER A 177 3.67 20.46 1.38
CA SER A 177 3.35 21.88 1.23
C SER A 177 2.05 22.24 1.95
N VAL A 178 1.94 23.50 2.40
CA VAL A 178 0.74 24.01 3.07
C VAL A 178 -0.49 23.85 2.18
N GLU A 179 -0.34 24.13 0.87
CA GLU A 179 -1.40 23.97 -0.11
C GLU A 179 -1.93 22.54 -0.15
N ALA A 180 -1.04 21.54 -0.32
CA ALA A 180 -1.44 20.13 -0.38
C ALA A 180 -2.06 19.68 0.95
N TRP A 181 -1.52 20.13 2.07
CA TRP A 181 -2.03 19.78 3.39
C TRP A 181 -3.45 20.31 3.62
N ASP A 182 -3.71 21.58 3.31
CA ASP A 182 -5.02 22.18 3.49
C ASP A 182 -6.07 21.61 2.54
N MET A 183 -5.69 21.33 1.29
CA MET A 183 -6.56 20.62 0.34
C MET A 183 -6.91 19.22 0.84
N ALA A 184 -5.92 18.48 1.36
CA ALA A 184 -6.14 17.13 1.86
C ALA A 184 -7.04 17.11 3.11
N LYS A 185 -6.89 18.07 4.03
CA LYS A 185 -7.76 18.24 5.20
C LYS A 185 -9.20 18.51 4.78
N SER A 186 -9.41 19.48 3.90
CA SER A 186 -10.76 19.82 3.41
C SER A 186 -11.43 18.62 2.76
N ALA A 187 -10.70 17.85 1.95
CA ALA A 187 -11.23 16.62 1.35
C ALA A 187 -11.53 15.55 2.41
N ALA A 188 -10.68 15.39 3.43
CA ALA A 188 -10.91 14.42 4.51
C ALA A 188 -12.14 14.77 5.35
N GLU A 189 -12.39 16.07 5.60
CA GLU A 189 -13.61 16.53 6.28
C GLU A 189 -14.87 16.18 5.49
N ILE A 190 -14.84 16.37 4.15
CA ILE A 190 -15.95 16.00 3.27
C ILE A 190 -16.20 14.50 3.29
N ASP A 191 -15.12 13.68 3.20
CA ASP A 191 -15.22 12.22 3.27
C ASP A 191 -15.79 11.77 4.62
N ASN A 192 -15.38 12.40 5.73
CA ASN A 192 -15.88 12.10 7.06
C ASN A 192 -17.36 12.48 7.25
N LEU A 193 -17.83 13.56 6.60
CA LEU A 193 -19.25 13.94 6.59
C LEU A 193 -20.11 12.91 5.84
N GLY A 194 -19.55 12.22 4.85
CA GLY A 194 -20.20 11.16 4.09
C GLY A 194 -19.92 9.75 4.61
N ALA A 195 -18.94 9.58 5.49
CA ALA A 195 -18.54 8.25 5.99
C ALA A 195 -19.59 7.67 6.93
N VAL A 196 -19.96 6.41 6.68
CA VAL A 196 -20.84 5.67 7.58
C VAL A 196 -20.04 5.31 8.84
N PRO A 197 -20.46 5.74 10.07
CA PRO A 197 -19.76 5.41 11.28
C PRO A 197 -19.59 3.89 11.45
N ALA A 198 -18.47 3.47 12.02
CA ALA A 198 -18.17 2.04 12.23
C ALA A 198 -19.28 1.32 13.03
N GLU A 199 -19.91 2.02 13.98
CA GLU A 199 -21.06 1.51 14.71
C GLU A 199 -22.24 1.20 13.80
N MET A 200 -22.53 2.05 12.82
CA MET A 200 -23.63 1.82 11.85
C MET A 200 -23.32 0.62 10.97
N VAL A 201 -22.09 0.48 10.52
CA VAL A 201 -21.63 -0.69 9.75
C VAL A 201 -21.80 -1.96 10.57
N ARG A 202 -21.41 -1.95 11.86
CA ARG A 202 -21.58 -3.09 12.76
C ARG A 202 -23.05 -3.45 12.96
N LEU A 203 -23.90 -2.47 13.28
CA LEU A 203 -25.34 -2.68 13.49
C LEU A 203 -26.03 -3.22 12.22
N ALA A 204 -25.66 -2.72 11.05
CA ALA A 204 -26.19 -3.21 9.78
C ALA A 204 -25.75 -4.67 9.52
N LYS A 205 -24.51 -5.03 9.81
CA LYS A 205 -24.00 -6.39 9.69
C LYS A 205 -24.72 -7.36 10.65
N GLU A 206 -24.94 -6.95 11.91
CA GLU A 206 -25.71 -7.72 12.89
C GLU A 206 -27.16 -7.91 12.43
N ARG A 207 -27.79 -6.86 11.89
CA ARG A 207 -29.13 -6.93 11.30
C ARG A 207 -29.18 -7.93 10.14
N GLN A 208 -28.20 -7.92 9.25
CA GLN A 208 -28.13 -8.85 8.13
C GLN A 208 -28.01 -10.29 8.62
N GLN A 209 -27.20 -10.54 9.63
CA GLN A 209 -27.08 -11.88 10.24
C GLN A 209 -28.37 -12.33 10.92
N ALA A 210 -29.11 -11.45 11.59
CA ALA A 210 -30.41 -11.74 12.17
C ALA A 210 -31.40 -12.14 11.06
N ARG A 211 -31.43 -11.39 9.94
CA ARG A 211 -32.31 -11.74 8.80
C ARG A 211 -31.97 -13.09 8.17
N LEU A 212 -30.68 -13.40 8.01
CA LEU A 212 -30.28 -14.74 7.49
C LEU A 212 -30.71 -15.88 8.39
N ARG A 213 -30.82 -15.63 9.70
CA ARG A 213 -31.36 -16.61 10.69
C ARG A 213 -32.87 -16.52 10.86
N GLN A 214 -33.56 -15.69 10.07
CA GLN A 214 -35.01 -15.41 10.15
C GLN A 214 -35.47 -14.86 11.51
N ASP A 215 -34.55 -14.24 12.26
CA ASP A 215 -34.84 -13.53 13.50
C ASP A 215 -35.28 -12.08 13.17
N TRP A 216 -36.57 -11.98 12.82
CA TRP A 216 -37.16 -10.71 12.37
C TRP A 216 -37.26 -9.68 13.51
N VAL A 217 -37.46 -10.14 14.74
CA VAL A 217 -37.58 -9.27 15.93
C VAL A 217 -36.27 -8.54 16.17
N THR A 218 -35.15 -9.26 16.18
CA THR A 218 -33.83 -8.67 16.34
C THR A 218 -33.47 -7.78 15.14
N ALA A 219 -33.81 -8.19 13.92
CA ALA A 219 -33.53 -7.40 12.71
C ALA A 219 -34.26 -6.06 12.73
N ASP A 220 -35.55 -6.02 13.15
CA ASP A 220 -36.33 -4.80 13.23
C ASP A 220 -35.83 -3.87 14.38
N SER A 221 -35.50 -4.44 15.53
CA SER A 221 -34.89 -3.70 16.63
C SER A 221 -33.59 -2.98 16.20
N LEU A 222 -32.72 -3.70 15.50
CA LEU A 222 -31.47 -3.12 14.98
C LEU A 222 -31.74 -2.04 13.92
N ARG A 223 -32.75 -2.21 13.06
CA ARG A 223 -33.16 -1.18 12.11
C ARG A 223 -33.65 0.08 12.82
N GLN A 224 -34.49 -0.07 13.85
CA GLN A 224 -34.94 1.07 14.64
C GLN A 224 -33.77 1.80 15.34
N LYS A 225 -32.82 1.05 15.89
CA LYS A 225 -31.63 1.64 16.50
C LYS A 225 -30.80 2.43 15.48
N ILE A 226 -30.58 1.91 14.29
CA ILE A 226 -29.87 2.62 13.21
C ILE A 226 -30.64 3.92 12.86
N THR A 227 -31.97 3.82 12.75
CA THR A 227 -32.82 4.98 12.44
C THR A 227 -32.78 6.04 13.54
N SER A 228 -32.79 5.66 14.81
CA SER A 228 -32.70 6.59 15.95
C SER A 228 -31.36 7.32 16.02
N LEU A 229 -30.32 6.76 15.39
CA LEU A 229 -29.00 7.38 15.28
C LEU A 229 -28.84 8.24 14.01
N GLY A 230 -29.91 8.51 13.28
CA GLY A 230 -29.95 9.38 12.11
C GLY A 230 -29.49 8.71 10.81
N TRP A 231 -29.60 7.38 10.73
CA TRP A 231 -29.20 6.61 9.55
C TRP A 231 -30.33 5.69 9.07
N LEU A 232 -30.32 5.35 7.78
CA LEU A 232 -31.26 4.41 7.17
C LEU A 232 -30.48 3.24 6.56
N VAL A 233 -31.06 2.05 6.69
CA VAL A 233 -30.60 0.85 5.98
C VAL A 233 -31.61 0.49 4.91
N GLN A 234 -31.14 0.47 3.66
CA GLN A 234 -31.91 0.03 2.50
C GLN A 234 -31.36 -1.34 2.04
N ASP A 235 -32.25 -2.29 1.83
CA ASP A 235 -31.92 -3.58 1.23
C ASP A 235 -31.90 -3.41 -0.29
N THR A 236 -30.79 -3.79 -0.94
CA THR A 236 -30.62 -3.77 -2.41
C THR A 236 -30.27 -5.17 -2.91
N PRO A 237 -30.38 -5.45 -4.22
CA PRO A 237 -29.96 -6.72 -4.78
C PRO A 237 -28.49 -7.08 -4.52
N GLU A 238 -27.62 -6.04 -4.42
CA GLU A 238 -26.19 -6.17 -4.17
C GLU A 238 -25.87 -6.25 -2.66
N GLY A 239 -26.85 -6.09 -1.76
CA GLY A 239 -26.66 -6.11 -0.31
C GLY A 239 -27.36 -4.95 0.42
N GLN A 240 -26.87 -4.60 1.60
CA GLN A 240 -27.41 -3.49 2.38
C GLN A 240 -26.64 -2.19 2.10
N LYS A 241 -27.39 -1.10 1.85
CA LYS A 241 -26.86 0.26 1.73
C LYS A 241 -27.24 1.07 2.97
N ILE A 242 -26.26 1.72 3.59
CA ILE A 242 -26.43 2.60 4.74
C ILE A 242 -26.36 4.03 4.25
N ILE A 243 -27.36 4.84 4.53
CA ILE A 243 -27.43 6.24 4.12
C ILE A 243 -27.80 7.12 5.30
N ARG A 244 -27.29 8.35 5.35
CA ARG A 244 -27.66 9.31 6.37
C ARG A 244 -29.10 9.78 6.13
N GLN A 245 -29.88 9.96 7.18
CA GLN A 245 -31.19 10.60 7.08
C GLN A 245 -31.01 12.04 6.62
N PRO A 246 -31.86 12.53 5.69
CA PRO A 246 -31.83 13.93 5.25
C PRO A 246 -32.13 14.91 6.39
#